data_e3783ca265ba19bc40c79f4ed98d4142
#
_entry.id   e3783ca265ba19bc40c79f4ed98d4142
#
_cell.length_a   1.000
_cell.length_b   1.000
_cell.length_c   1.000
_cell.angle_alpha   90.00
_cell.angle_beta   90.00
_cell.angle_gamma   90.00
#
_symmetry.space_group_name_H-M   'P 1'
#
loop_
_entity.id
_entity.type
_entity.pdbx_description
1 polymer ?
#
loop_
_entity_poly.entity_id
_entity_poly.type
_entity_poly.pdbx_seq_one_letter_code
_entity_poly.pdbx_strand_id
1 'polypeptide(L)'
;TVSLAYYIKNSFVKSFDISDIALEIGAKNAANNDVEDRTEFIKSDVFSALEGEGEILDIIVSNPPYIRKDVIPTLHTQVKDYEPYNALEGGEDGLDFYRSITEGSVKYLKKGGILAYEVGHDQAEDVSNIMKNCGYEKIYTKKDLPGIDRVVIGTKLWYNDKLTEYENNWRGEYINA
;
A
#
# COMPACT_ATOMS: atom_id res chain seq x y z
N THR A 1 12.16 -1.49 1.22
CA THR A 1 12.97 -0.69 0.27
C THR A 1 14.30 -1.35 -0.02
N VAL A 2 15.20 -1.43 0.96
CA VAL A 2 16.56 -1.98 0.78
C VAL A 2 16.56 -3.39 0.19
N SER A 3 15.74 -4.31 0.71
CA SER A 3 15.63 -5.68 0.20
C SER A 3 15.17 -5.73 -1.26
N LEU A 4 14.21 -4.89 -1.65
CA LEU A 4 13.76 -4.80 -3.04
C LEU A 4 14.90 -4.36 -3.96
N ALA A 5 15.61 -3.28 -3.62
CA ALA A 5 16.75 -2.80 -4.39
C ALA A 5 17.89 -3.82 -4.41
N TYR A 6 18.13 -4.53 -3.31
CA TYR A 6 19.20 -5.53 -3.22
C TYR A 6 18.94 -6.75 -4.10
N TYR A 7 17.72 -7.31 -4.08
CA TYR A 7 17.38 -8.52 -4.81
C TYR A 7 16.97 -8.26 -6.26
N ILE A 8 16.36 -7.10 -6.57
CA ILE A 8 15.94 -6.74 -7.93
C ILE A 8 16.96 -5.75 -8.51
N LYS A 9 18.02 -6.28 -9.13
CA LYS A 9 19.20 -5.50 -9.55
C LYS A 9 18.92 -4.33 -10.52
N ASN A 10 17.85 -4.43 -11.33
CA ASN A 10 17.47 -3.41 -12.30
C ASN A 10 16.31 -2.53 -11.81
N SER A 11 16.04 -2.48 -10.50
CA SER A 11 15.01 -1.63 -9.93
C SER A 11 15.58 -0.31 -9.42
N PHE A 12 14.77 0.74 -9.47
CA PHE A 12 14.89 1.95 -8.67
C PHE A 12 13.72 2.02 -7.71
N VAL A 13 13.98 2.13 -6.41
CA VAL A 13 12.95 2.04 -5.37
C VAL A 13 12.78 3.37 -4.68
N LYS A 14 11.59 3.96 -4.80
CA LYS A 14 11.17 5.12 -4.01
C LYS A 14 10.49 4.63 -2.74
N SER A 15 10.92 5.13 -1.60
CA SER A 15 10.35 4.83 -0.28
C SER A 15 9.63 6.05 0.26
N PHE A 16 8.35 5.90 0.54
CA PHE A 16 7.52 6.96 1.11
C PHE A 16 7.24 6.67 2.59
N ASP A 17 7.47 7.64 3.45
CA ASP A 17 7.15 7.55 4.87
C ASP A 17 6.86 8.95 5.43
N ILE A 18 6.00 9.06 6.45
CA ILE A 18 5.75 10.31 7.16
C ILE A 18 6.83 10.63 8.22
N SER A 19 7.58 9.62 8.65
CA SER A 19 8.58 9.69 9.71
C SER A 19 9.96 10.05 9.17
N ASP A 20 10.48 11.22 9.51
CA ASP A 20 11.84 11.63 9.18
C ASP A 20 12.88 10.63 9.73
N ILE A 21 12.63 10.05 10.91
CA ILE A 21 13.52 9.05 11.52
C ILE A 21 13.54 7.77 10.70
N ALA A 22 12.39 7.29 10.23
CA ALA A 22 12.30 6.09 9.39
C ALA A 22 13.03 6.29 8.06
N LEU A 23 12.88 7.46 7.43
CA LEU A 23 13.57 7.83 6.21
C LEU A 23 15.10 7.88 6.40
N GLU A 24 15.57 8.51 7.49
CA GLU A 24 16.99 8.58 7.82
C GLU A 24 17.61 7.18 8.06
N ILE A 25 16.91 6.33 8.82
CA ILE A 25 17.34 4.95 9.08
C ILE A 25 17.35 4.15 7.77
N GLY A 26 16.32 4.32 6.95
CA GLY A 26 16.21 3.68 5.63
C GLY A 26 17.39 4.04 4.73
N ALA A 27 17.75 5.32 4.65
CA ALA A 27 18.89 5.79 3.86
C ALA A 27 20.22 5.22 4.38
N LYS A 28 20.43 5.18 5.69
CA LYS A 28 21.62 4.54 6.29
C LYS A 28 21.69 3.04 5.97
N ASN A 29 20.54 2.36 6.02
CA ASN A 29 20.48 0.95 5.68
C ASN A 29 20.75 0.70 4.18
N ALA A 30 20.31 1.61 3.30
CA ALA A 30 20.60 1.52 1.88
C ALA A 30 22.11 1.64 1.60
N ALA A 31 22.78 2.62 2.21
CA ALA A 31 24.22 2.78 2.11
C ALA A 31 25.00 1.55 2.66
N ASN A 32 24.57 1.01 3.80
CA ASN A 32 25.20 -0.17 4.39
C ASN A 32 25.05 -1.46 3.55
N ASN A 33 24.13 -1.46 2.57
CA ASN A 33 23.85 -2.59 1.68
C ASN A 33 24.21 -2.30 0.21
N ASP A 34 24.98 -1.22 -0.07
CA ASP A 34 25.42 -0.82 -1.39
C ASP A 34 24.28 -0.70 -2.42
N VAL A 35 23.16 -0.07 -2.01
CA VAL A 35 21.98 0.17 -2.86
C VAL A 35 21.48 1.61 -2.83
N GLU A 36 22.21 2.54 -2.25
CA GLU A 36 21.86 3.96 -2.13
C GLU A 36 21.68 4.64 -3.49
N ASP A 37 22.45 4.23 -4.49
CA ASP A 37 22.36 4.71 -5.88
C ASP A 37 21.04 4.33 -6.59
N ARG A 38 20.30 3.38 -6.05
CA ARG A 38 19.03 2.86 -6.58
C ARG A 38 17.86 2.97 -5.61
N THR A 39 17.99 3.83 -4.59
CA THR A 39 16.94 4.08 -3.60
C THR A 39 16.78 5.57 -3.38
N GLU A 40 15.53 5.99 -3.18
CA GLU A 40 15.18 7.36 -2.82
C GLU A 40 14.20 7.33 -1.65
N PHE A 41 14.46 8.13 -0.61
CA PHE A 41 13.64 8.21 0.59
C PHE A 41 12.94 9.57 0.64
N ILE A 42 11.61 9.57 0.59
CA ILE A 42 10.80 10.77 0.37
C ILE A 42 9.76 10.88 1.49
N LYS A 43 9.70 12.05 2.12
CA LYS A 43 8.64 12.34 3.09
C LYS A 43 7.32 12.49 2.37
N SER A 44 6.35 11.62 2.68
CA SER A 44 5.06 11.60 2.04
C SER A 44 4.00 10.99 2.94
N ASP A 45 2.83 11.58 2.98
CA ASP A 45 1.62 10.92 3.44
C ASP A 45 1.02 10.17 2.25
N VAL A 46 1.13 8.85 2.27
CA VAL A 46 0.80 7.95 1.16
C VAL A 46 1.43 8.44 -0.15
N PHE A 47 0.66 9.02 -1.05
CA PHE A 47 1.10 9.50 -2.38
C PHE A 47 1.22 11.03 -2.49
N SER A 48 1.17 11.77 -1.39
CA SER A 48 1.18 13.24 -1.45
C SER A 48 2.40 13.82 -2.18
N ALA A 49 3.55 13.13 -2.11
CA ALA A 49 4.76 13.54 -2.84
C ALA A 49 4.71 13.25 -4.35
N LEU A 50 3.68 12.56 -4.85
CA LEU A 50 3.48 12.27 -6.27
C LEU A 50 2.39 13.14 -6.91
N GLU A 51 1.90 14.18 -6.23
CA GLU A 51 0.89 15.07 -6.81
C GLU A 51 1.38 15.69 -8.13
N GLY A 52 0.55 15.54 -9.17
CA GLY A 52 0.89 16.02 -10.53
C GLY A 52 1.63 15.02 -11.40
N GLU A 53 2.11 13.91 -10.84
CA GLU A 53 2.69 12.81 -11.61
C GLU A 53 1.60 11.93 -12.22
N GLY A 54 1.95 11.20 -13.27
CA GLY A 54 1.07 10.22 -13.92
C GLY A 54 1.44 8.79 -13.57
N GLU A 55 1.12 7.86 -14.46
CA GLU A 55 1.45 6.43 -14.32
C GLU A 55 2.96 6.19 -14.48
N ILE A 56 3.68 6.20 -13.38
CA ILE A 56 5.15 6.10 -13.34
C ILE A 56 5.69 4.84 -12.65
N LEU A 57 4.87 4.17 -11.84
CA LEU A 57 5.29 3.04 -11.01
C LEU A 57 4.93 1.70 -11.66
N ASP A 58 5.88 0.78 -11.66
CA ASP A 58 5.67 -0.60 -12.12
C ASP A 58 5.10 -1.47 -11.00
N ILE A 59 5.52 -1.21 -9.75
CA ILE A 59 5.13 -1.98 -8.57
C ILE A 59 4.95 -1.02 -7.38
N ILE A 60 3.90 -1.22 -6.61
CA ILE A 60 3.70 -0.62 -5.29
C ILE A 60 3.66 -1.74 -4.26
N VAL A 61 4.46 -1.62 -3.20
CA VAL A 61 4.46 -2.55 -2.07
C VAL A 61 4.23 -1.76 -0.79
N SER A 62 3.32 -2.22 0.06
CA SER A 62 3.06 -1.57 1.34
C SER A 62 2.83 -2.59 2.46
N ASN A 63 3.35 -2.26 3.64
CA ASN A 63 2.95 -2.83 4.92
C ASN A 63 2.39 -1.67 5.76
N PRO A 64 1.13 -1.29 5.54
CA PRO A 64 0.55 -0.14 6.22
C PRO A 64 0.10 -0.51 7.64
N PRO A 65 -0.15 0.47 8.52
CA PRO A 65 -0.85 0.22 9.77
C PRO A 65 -2.19 -0.45 9.52
N TYR A 66 -2.46 -1.56 10.22
CA TYR A 66 -3.65 -2.39 9.98
C TYR A 66 -4.34 -2.88 11.26
N ILE A 67 -3.89 -2.46 12.43
CA ILE A 67 -4.48 -2.90 13.69
C ILE A 67 -5.70 -2.03 13.97
N ARG A 68 -6.83 -2.68 14.27
CA ARG A 68 -8.06 -1.99 14.67
C ARG A 68 -7.81 -1.22 15.96
N LYS A 69 -8.38 -0.03 16.03
CA LYS A 69 -8.22 0.90 17.14
C LYS A 69 -8.58 0.30 18.50
N ASP A 70 -9.63 -0.51 18.56
CA ASP A 70 -10.09 -1.18 19.79
C ASP A 70 -9.16 -2.32 20.23
N VAL A 71 -8.35 -2.87 19.32
CA VAL A 71 -7.39 -3.96 19.60
C VAL A 71 -6.07 -3.43 20.17
N ILE A 72 -5.64 -2.22 19.78
CA ILE A 72 -4.34 -1.65 20.19
C ILE A 72 -4.10 -1.71 21.72
N PRO A 73 -5.08 -1.36 22.60
CA PRO A 73 -4.88 -1.45 24.05
C PRO A 73 -4.60 -2.87 24.55
N THR A 74 -5.00 -3.90 23.80
CA THR A 74 -4.86 -5.31 24.17
C THR A 74 -3.55 -5.95 23.69
N LEU A 75 -2.78 -5.22 22.86
CA LEU A 75 -1.51 -5.70 22.33
C LEU A 75 -0.49 -5.97 23.43
N HIS A 76 0.44 -6.86 23.12
CA HIS A 76 1.57 -7.14 24.01
C HIS A 76 2.38 -5.84 24.26
N THR A 77 2.83 -5.65 25.49
CA THR A 77 3.57 -4.44 25.94
C THR A 77 4.73 -4.06 25.02
N GLN A 78 5.46 -5.07 24.50
CA GLN A 78 6.58 -4.82 23.56
C GLN A 78 6.17 -4.15 22.26
N VAL A 79 4.94 -4.33 21.80
CA VAL A 79 4.40 -3.65 20.60
C VAL A 79 3.81 -2.32 21.01
N LYS A 80 2.84 -2.35 21.93
CA LYS A 80 2.06 -1.17 22.32
C LYS A 80 2.91 0.00 22.87
N ASP A 81 3.95 -0.30 23.66
CA ASP A 81 4.72 0.71 24.39
C ASP A 81 5.99 1.15 23.65
N TYR A 82 6.42 0.41 22.62
CA TYR A 82 7.66 0.68 21.89
C TYR A 82 7.47 1.03 20.42
N GLU A 83 6.34 0.67 19.80
CA GLU A 83 6.04 1.10 18.43
C GLU A 83 5.18 2.37 18.43
N PRO A 84 5.43 3.33 17.52
CA PRO A 84 4.61 4.52 17.40
C PRO A 84 3.15 4.15 17.12
N TYR A 85 2.21 4.79 17.81
CA TYR A 85 0.78 4.53 17.65
C TYR A 85 0.30 4.64 16.18
N ASN A 86 0.80 5.64 15.47
CA ASN A 86 0.49 5.86 14.05
C ASN A 86 1.10 4.82 13.09
N ALA A 87 2.04 3.99 13.58
CA ALA A 87 2.56 2.85 12.82
C ALA A 87 1.72 1.58 13.02
N LEU A 88 0.78 1.58 13.97
CA LEU A 88 -0.05 0.43 14.32
C LEU A 88 -1.50 0.61 13.89
N GLU A 89 -2.07 1.81 14.09
CA GLU A 89 -3.50 2.07 13.98
C GLU A 89 -3.95 2.19 12.53
N GLY A 90 -4.82 1.26 12.10
CA GLY A 90 -5.40 1.20 10.76
C GLY A 90 -6.86 1.66 10.65
N GLY A 91 -7.38 2.38 11.66
CA GLY A 91 -8.76 2.82 11.71
C GLY A 91 -9.68 1.88 12.50
N GLU A 92 -10.98 2.13 12.44
CA GLU A 92 -11.98 1.38 13.22
C GLU A 92 -12.02 -0.11 12.85
N ASP A 93 -11.87 -0.45 11.56
CA ASP A 93 -11.84 -1.83 11.07
C ASP A 93 -10.44 -2.29 10.64
N GLY A 94 -9.42 -1.45 10.78
CA GLY A 94 -8.03 -1.75 10.40
C GLY A 94 -7.77 -1.69 8.89
N LEU A 95 -8.69 -1.11 8.10
CA LEU A 95 -8.62 -1.16 6.63
C LEU A 95 -8.45 0.22 5.97
N ASP A 96 -8.34 1.30 6.73
CA ASP A 96 -8.33 2.67 6.18
C ASP A 96 -7.17 2.91 5.21
N PHE A 97 -5.98 2.47 5.57
CA PHE A 97 -4.81 2.60 4.69
C PHE A 97 -4.92 1.74 3.43
N TYR A 98 -5.47 0.53 3.52
CA TYR A 98 -5.69 -0.31 2.34
C TYR A 98 -6.63 0.35 1.35
N ARG A 99 -7.71 1.00 1.81
CA ARG A 99 -8.63 1.77 0.96
C ARG A 99 -7.89 2.95 0.31
N SER A 100 -7.27 3.80 1.12
CA SER A 100 -6.58 5.00 0.65
C SER A 100 -5.45 4.68 -0.33
N ILE A 101 -4.61 3.69 -0.02
CA ILE A 101 -3.51 3.29 -0.89
C ILE A 101 -4.04 2.64 -2.17
N THR A 102 -5.06 1.78 -2.11
CA THR A 102 -5.61 1.12 -3.29
C THR A 102 -6.22 2.13 -4.25
N GLU A 103 -7.05 3.05 -3.76
CA GLU A 103 -7.66 4.12 -4.56
C GLU A 103 -6.60 5.04 -5.18
N GLY A 104 -5.64 5.49 -4.37
CA GLY A 104 -4.56 6.37 -4.84
C GLY A 104 -3.64 5.68 -5.84
N SER A 105 -3.34 4.42 -5.66
CA SER A 105 -2.42 3.66 -6.52
C SER A 105 -2.87 3.55 -7.97
N VAL A 106 -4.18 3.63 -8.23
CA VAL A 106 -4.74 3.62 -9.58
C VAL A 106 -4.18 4.76 -10.45
N LYS A 107 -3.83 5.89 -9.85
CA LYS A 107 -3.28 7.06 -10.57
C LYS A 107 -1.82 6.87 -10.97
N TYR A 108 -1.05 6.17 -10.15
CA TYR A 108 0.42 6.12 -10.25
C TYR A 108 0.97 4.81 -10.78
N LEU A 109 0.24 3.70 -10.65
CA LEU A 109 0.63 2.43 -11.24
C LEU A 109 0.41 2.44 -12.76
N LYS A 110 1.41 1.99 -13.49
CA LYS A 110 1.28 1.69 -14.93
C LYS A 110 0.28 0.56 -15.17
N LYS A 111 -0.21 0.48 -16.39
CA LYS A 111 -1.00 -0.67 -16.86
C LYS A 111 -0.19 -1.95 -16.75
N GLY A 112 -0.78 -2.99 -16.15
CA GLY A 112 -0.08 -4.24 -15.84
C GLY A 112 0.78 -4.15 -14.57
N GLY A 113 0.83 -2.99 -13.91
CA GLY A 113 1.54 -2.79 -12.67
C GLY A 113 0.93 -3.59 -11.51
N ILE A 114 1.74 -3.83 -10.51
CA ILE A 114 1.42 -4.71 -9.38
C ILE A 114 1.26 -3.88 -8.10
N LEU A 115 0.18 -4.14 -7.37
CA LEU A 115 -0.01 -3.68 -6.00
C LEU A 115 0.09 -4.88 -5.07
N ALA A 116 0.93 -4.78 -4.04
CA ALA A 116 1.15 -5.84 -3.07
C ALA A 116 1.10 -5.29 -1.64
N TYR A 117 0.38 -5.99 -0.77
CA TYR A 117 0.24 -5.65 0.65
C TYR A 117 0.71 -6.78 1.56
N GLU A 118 1.36 -6.43 2.66
CA GLU A 118 1.29 -7.25 3.85
C GLU A 118 -0.04 -7.00 4.55
N VAL A 119 -0.67 -8.05 5.11
CA VAL A 119 -2.00 -7.97 5.74
C VAL A 119 -2.02 -8.64 7.11
N GLY A 120 -2.92 -8.18 7.96
CA GLY A 120 -3.27 -8.87 9.20
C GLY A 120 -3.82 -10.28 8.93
N HIS A 121 -3.74 -11.14 9.94
CA HIS A 121 -4.05 -12.57 9.82
C HIS A 121 -5.49 -12.89 9.36
N ASP A 122 -6.41 -11.94 9.50
CA ASP A 122 -7.83 -12.05 9.20
C ASP A 122 -8.32 -11.08 8.10
N GLN A 123 -7.39 -10.33 7.45
CA GLN A 123 -7.75 -9.23 6.54
C GLN A 123 -7.59 -9.55 5.06
N ALA A 124 -7.05 -10.71 4.69
CA ALA A 124 -6.71 -11.01 3.29
C ALA A 124 -7.93 -10.97 2.35
N GLU A 125 -9.10 -11.42 2.80
CA GLU A 125 -10.33 -11.39 2.02
C GLU A 125 -10.84 -9.96 1.82
N ASP A 126 -10.88 -9.16 2.88
CA ASP A 126 -11.34 -7.76 2.83
C ASP A 126 -10.44 -6.91 1.93
N VAL A 127 -9.11 -7.05 2.06
CA VAL A 127 -8.15 -6.34 1.21
C VAL A 127 -8.28 -6.78 -0.25
N SER A 128 -8.50 -8.07 -0.52
CA SER A 128 -8.76 -8.57 -1.87
C SER A 128 -10.03 -7.96 -2.47
N ASN A 129 -11.08 -7.81 -1.68
CA ASN A 129 -12.33 -7.17 -2.11
C ASN A 129 -12.14 -5.66 -2.37
N ILE A 130 -11.38 -4.94 -1.52
CA ILE A 130 -11.01 -3.53 -1.76
C ILE A 130 -10.29 -3.39 -3.10
N MET A 131 -9.28 -4.22 -3.34
CA MET A 131 -8.52 -4.20 -4.61
C MET A 131 -9.43 -4.47 -5.82
N LYS A 132 -10.31 -5.50 -5.71
CA LYS A 132 -11.25 -5.84 -6.78
C LYS A 132 -12.21 -4.70 -7.11
N ASN A 133 -12.73 -4.02 -6.09
CA ASN A 133 -13.61 -2.87 -6.26
C ASN A 133 -12.93 -1.68 -6.94
N CYS A 134 -11.61 -1.55 -6.77
CA CYS A 134 -10.78 -0.54 -7.46
C CYS A 134 -10.26 -1.00 -8.84
N GLY A 135 -10.75 -2.11 -9.38
CA GLY A 135 -10.43 -2.57 -10.74
C GLY A 135 -9.14 -3.38 -10.86
N TYR A 136 -8.59 -3.87 -9.74
CA TYR A 136 -7.50 -4.83 -9.79
C TYR A 136 -8.02 -6.22 -10.15
N GLU A 137 -7.23 -6.95 -10.92
CA GLU A 137 -7.52 -8.32 -11.32
C GLU A 137 -6.36 -9.26 -10.98
N LYS A 138 -6.51 -10.56 -11.24
CA LYS A 138 -5.52 -11.59 -10.90
C LYS A 138 -5.10 -11.50 -9.44
N ILE A 139 -6.06 -11.24 -8.56
CA ILE A 139 -5.81 -11.11 -7.13
C ILE A 139 -5.55 -12.49 -6.55
N TYR A 140 -4.48 -12.61 -5.79
CA TYR A 140 -4.14 -13.84 -5.09
C TYR A 140 -3.42 -13.54 -3.77
N THR A 141 -3.44 -14.52 -2.85
CA THR A 141 -2.78 -14.44 -1.56
C THR A 141 -1.54 -15.33 -1.49
N LYS A 142 -0.61 -14.97 -0.61
CA LYS A 142 0.50 -15.84 -0.22
C LYS A 142 0.51 -16.00 1.28
N LYS A 143 0.79 -17.23 1.72
CA LYS A 143 0.87 -17.58 3.12
C LYS A 143 2.29 -17.39 3.65
N ASP A 144 2.37 -17.08 4.94
CA ASP A 144 3.62 -17.14 5.69
C ASP A 144 4.01 -18.61 6.03
N LEU A 145 5.13 -18.77 6.73
CA LEU A 145 5.61 -20.11 7.13
C LEU A 145 4.62 -20.89 8.02
N PRO A 146 3.88 -20.25 8.96
CA PRO A 146 2.80 -20.89 9.70
C PRO A 146 1.55 -21.24 8.87
N GLY A 147 1.44 -20.79 7.63
CA GLY A 147 0.30 -21.09 6.75
C GLY A 147 -0.85 -20.08 6.82
N ILE A 148 -0.60 -18.90 7.38
CA ILE A 148 -1.57 -17.80 7.49
C ILE A 148 -1.42 -16.90 6.24
N ASP A 149 -2.53 -16.46 5.66
CA ASP A 149 -2.50 -15.49 4.56
C ASP A 149 -1.87 -14.19 5.03
N ARG A 150 -0.76 -13.81 4.42
CA ARG A 150 0.07 -12.69 4.87
C ARG A 150 0.33 -11.66 3.78
N VAL A 151 0.20 -12.01 2.51
CA VAL A 151 0.41 -11.09 1.40
C VAL A 151 -0.77 -11.17 0.46
N VAL A 152 -1.32 -10.01 0.05
CA VAL A 152 -2.32 -9.89 -1.02
C VAL A 152 -1.69 -9.16 -2.18
N ILE A 153 -1.81 -9.72 -3.39
CA ILE A 153 -1.22 -9.18 -4.62
C ILE A 153 -2.30 -9.07 -5.67
N GLY A 154 -2.35 -7.95 -6.39
CA GLY A 154 -3.24 -7.74 -7.52
C GLY A 154 -2.55 -6.99 -8.64
N THR A 155 -3.05 -7.16 -9.87
CA THR A 155 -2.54 -6.51 -11.07
C THR A 155 -3.53 -5.46 -11.53
N LYS A 156 -3.06 -4.22 -11.77
CA LYS A 156 -3.85 -3.17 -12.41
C LYS A 156 -3.99 -3.53 -13.89
N LEU A 157 -5.18 -3.94 -14.31
CA LEU A 157 -5.46 -4.14 -15.71
C LEU A 157 -5.84 -2.84 -16.41
N TRP A 158 -6.00 -2.91 -17.73
CA TRP A 158 -6.32 -1.79 -18.61
C TRP A 158 -7.52 -1.03 -18.08
N TYR A 159 -7.44 0.30 -18.12
CA TYR A 159 -8.57 1.19 -17.91
C TYR A 159 -9.73 0.67 -18.76
N ASN A 160 -10.64 -0.04 -18.17
CA ASN A 160 -11.91 -0.34 -18.78
C ASN A 160 -12.76 0.91 -18.56
N ASP A 161 -13.39 1.41 -19.62
CA ASP A 161 -14.36 2.51 -19.61
C ASP A 161 -15.53 2.32 -18.61
N LYS A 162 -15.49 1.28 -17.81
CA LYS A 162 -16.50 0.96 -16.77
C LYS A 162 -16.52 1.94 -15.60
N LEU A 163 -15.41 2.62 -15.29
CA LEU A 163 -15.46 3.67 -14.25
C LEU A 163 -16.20 4.92 -14.78
N THR A 164 -16.12 5.22 -16.07
CA THR A 164 -16.94 6.26 -16.70
C THR A 164 -18.42 5.90 -16.74
N GLU A 165 -18.79 4.65 -16.85
CA GLU A 165 -20.18 4.20 -16.69
C GLU A 165 -20.69 4.32 -15.24
N TYR A 166 -19.84 4.05 -14.25
CA TYR A 166 -20.20 4.23 -12.84
C TYR A 166 -20.34 5.72 -12.48
N GLU A 167 -19.40 6.56 -12.87
CA GLU A 167 -19.51 8.02 -12.64
C GLU A 167 -20.68 8.66 -13.41
N ASN A 168 -20.99 8.18 -14.62
CA ASN A 168 -22.11 8.68 -15.40
C ASN A 168 -23.45 8.19 -14.83
N ASN A 169 -23.55 7.00 -14.29
CA ASN A 169 -24.75 6.53 -13.61
C ASN A 169 -25.03 7.27 -12.29
N TRP A 170 -23.99 7.63 -11.52
CA TRP A 170 -24.16 8.44 -10.30
C TRP A 170 -24.54 9.90 -10.59
N ARG A 171 -24.06 10.48 -11.68
CA ARG A 171 -24.45 11.85 -12.10
C ARG A 171 -25.85 11.93 -12.70
N GLY A 172 -26.39 10.83 -13.18
CA GLY A 172 -27.74 10.75 -13.77
C GLY A 172 -28.88 10.77 -12.76
N GLU A 173 -28.65 10.33 -11.51
CA GLU A 173 -29.70 10.23 -10.50
C GLU A 173 -29.89 11.49 -9.64
N TYR A 174 -28.99 12.46 -9.70
CA TYR A 174 -29.07 13.72 -8.90
C TYR A 174 -29.49 14.97 -9.69
N ILE A 175 -29.86 14.85 -10.97
CA ILE A 175 -30.26 16.00 -11.80
C ILE A 175 -31.81 16.08 -11.96
N ASN A 176 -32.56 15.12 -11.47
CA ASN A 176 -34.03 15.10 -11.56
C ASN A 176 -34.74 14.91 -10.21
N ALA A 177 -34.32 15.67 -9.18
CA ALA A 177 -35.09 15.80 -7.94
C ALA A 177 -35.18 17.27 -7.52
#